data_c3008ce731234e7d8071ef587748fc49
#
_entry.id   c3008ce731234e7d8071ef587748fc49
#
_cell.length_a   1.000
_cell.length_b   1.000
_cell.length_c   1.000
_cell.angle_alpha   90.00
_cell.angle_beta   90.00
_cell.angle_gamma   90.00
#
_symmetry.space_group_name_H-M   'P 1'
#
loop_
_entity.id
_entity.type
_entity.pdbx_description
1 polymer ?
#
loop_
_entity_poly.entity_id
_entity_poly.type
_entity_poly.pdbx_seq_one_letter_code
_entity_poly.pdbx_strand_id
1 'polypeptide(L)'
;MSSQATDNTEDVIIPRSRDNLGRPVYKTQLTRTEDQREKVLLARQAAPIPVIFIPGIMGSNLRNKEDQSKVWSPPNASFWPTDIFPALAALAVWWGRGPKDRQILLMPENVEVDDRGSIDTCSSGLSKEAARIRGWGTVMRSAYNPFMALMEGRLDSIVSRQQIQPWWNTESLHEPAAYGEELGQATPLSEDELKQAGKYQFDVWCAGYNWLQSNRQSALDVRDYIENTVLAHYREHASVSPEQADQMKVILVTHSMGGLVARSLTQLHGYKRVLGVVHGVQPSIGSSAIYHHMRCGYEGIASIILGYNAGEVTAVVANAPGALELTPSNEYREGRPWLFLCDAQGQVIKDMEGKPRAYPQNQDPYEEIYKSTAWYGLVPEQNTQYLDMSDETSTNTEKSPRHEFRKRIDAVAVFHRELTAASYHPETYAHYAADDDRHSWRNMIWQGDPTPLEAPGSALKDDETGSYSSWFRRGLPAIVPTLENWTNKEEDQSGSGGDGTVPTDSGQAHKKAGIKASFRQGSKGAGQYNTEKGYEHQESYNDKRAQWAALYGVIKIAQLADWHPDDKGGL
;
A
#
# COMPACT_ATOMS: atom_id res chain seq x y z
N MET A 1 -66.66 11.53 30.09
CA MET A 1 -65.59 10.52 30.23
C MET A 1 -65.01 10.28 28.87
N SER A 2 -63.94 10.97 28.53
CA SER A 2 -63.25 10.78 27.28
C SER A 2 -62.25 9.64 27.49
N SER A 3 -62.45 8.53 26.81
CA SER A 3 -61.47 7.44 26.72
C SER A 3 -60.27 7.92 25.92
N GLN A 4 -59.13 8.12 26.57
CA GLN A 4 -57.85 8.16 25.90
C GLN A 4 -57.65 6.77 25.29
N ALA A 5 -57.74 6.70 23.94
CA ALA A 5 -57.22 5.57 23.19
C ALA A 5 -55.70 5.60 23.39
N THR A 6 -55.16 4.70 24.19
CA THR A 6 -53.73 4.41 24.22
C THR A 6 -53.34 3.91 22.84
N ASP A 7 -52.54 4.68 22.16
CA ASP A 7 -51.92 4.31 20.90
C ASP A 7 -51.10 3.03 21.16
N ASN A 8 -51.59 1.90 20.65
CA ASN A 8 -51.09 0.57 20.99
C ASN A 8 -50.16 0.06 19.85
N THR A 9 -49.51 1.01 19.17
CA THR A 9 -48.62 0.75 18.08
C THR A 9 -47.20 0.49 18.59
N GLU A 10 -46.60 -0.59 18.19
CA GLU A 10 -45.21 -0.94 18.53
C GLU A 10 -44.32 -0.81 17.29
N ASP A 11 -43.32 0.08 17.34
CA ASP A 11 -42.33 0.22 16.30
C ASP A 11 -41.31 -0.91 16.40
N VAL A 12 -41.21 -1.75 15.36
CA VAL A 12 -40.27 -2.84 15.26
C VAL A 12 -39.21 -2.50 14.19
N ILE A 13 -38.01 -2.22 14.63
CA ILE A 13 -36.87 -2.02 13.71
C ILE A 13 -36.42 -3.37 13.22
N ILE A 14 -36.51 -3.58 11.90
CA ILE A 14 -36.04 -4.81 11.26
C ILE A 14 -34.53 -4.71 11.07
N PRO A 15 -33.74 -5.67 11.63
CA PRO A 15 -32.32 -5.70 11.43
C PRO A 15 -32.02 -5.94 9.94
N ARG A 16 -31.07 -5.16 9.41
CA ARG A 16 -30.54 -5.35 8.05
C ARG A 16 -29.67 -6.60 8.02
N SER A 17 -29.84 -7.40 6.99
CA SER A 17 -28.95 -8.49 6.60
C SER A 17 -28.55 -8.30 5.13
N ARG A 18 -27.68 -9.18 4.60
CA ARG A 18 -27.27 -9.14 3.20
C ARG A 18 -27.64 -10.46 2.51
N ASP A 19 -27.96 -10.37 1.22
CA ASP A 19 -28.10 -11.56 0.39
C ASP A 19 -26.71 -12.04 -0.12
N ASN A 20 -26.70 -13.09 -0.92
CA ASN A 20 -25.48 -13.66 -1.49
C ASN A 20 -24.73 -12.71 -2.45
N LEU A 21 -25.38 -11.66 -2.94
CA LEU A 21 -24.79 -10.62 -3.79
C LEU A 21 -24.37 -9.38 -2.99
N GLY A 22 -24.50 -9.41 -1.65
CA GLY A 22 -24.18 -8.29 -0.77
C GLY A 22 -25.26 -7.21 -0.71
N ARG A 23 -26.45 -7.44 -1.32
CA ARG A 23 -27.56 -6.48 -1.31
C ARG A 23 -28.28 -6.49 0.02
N PRO A 24 -28.78 -5.34 0.50
CA PRO A 24 -29.50 -5.28 1.77
C PRO A 24 -30.79 -6.10 1.71
N VAL A 25 -31.00 -6.93 2.72
CA VAL A 25 -32.20 -7.75 2.89
C VAL A 25 -32.74 -7.53 4.29
N TYR A 26 -34.02 -7.32 4.39
CA TYR A 26 -34.74 -7.14 5.66
C TYR A 26 -35.62 -8.36 5.91
N LYS A 27 -35.38 -9.05 7.02
CA LYS A 27 -36.14 -10.25 7.40
C LYS A 27 -36.76 -10.04 8.78
N THR A 28 -38.02 -10.34 8.92
CA THR A 28 -38.72 -10.37 10.20
C THR A 28 -39.45 -11.69 10.39
N GLN A 29 -39.72 -12.04 11.62
CA GLN A 29 -40.58 -13.18 11.94
C GLN A 29 -41.99 -12.68 12.25
N LEU A 30 -42.98 -13.42 11.80
CA LEU A 30 -44.35 -13.17 12.16
C LEU A 30 -44.51 -13.30 13.69
N THR A 31 -45.25 -12.39 14.29
CA THR A 31 -45.61 -12.45 15.70
C THR A 31 -46.58 -13.59 15.97
N ARG A 32 -46.65 -14.04 17.22
CA ARG A 32 -47.63 -15.03 17.63
C ARG A 32 -49.05 -14.52 17.40
N THR A 33 -49.93 -15.40 17.08
CA THR A 33 -51.35 -15.09 16.76
C THR A 33 -52.06 -14.36 17.90
N GLU A 34 -51.61 -14.54 19.15
CA GLU A 34 -52.15 -13.90 20.33
C GLU A 34 -51.71 -12.42 20.49
N ASP A 35 -50.67 -11.98 19.78
CA ASP A 35 -50.23 -10.59 19.81
C ASP A 35 -51.02 -9.76 18.81
N GLN A 36 -52.01 -9.05 19.30
CA GLN A 36 -52.95 -8.24 18.50
C GLN A 36 -52.50 -6.77 18.36
N ARG A 37 -51.34 -6.42 18.84
CA ARG A 37 -50.82 -5.04 18.72
C ARG A 37 -50.50 -4.73 17.26
N GLU A 38 -50.86 -3.55 16.82
CA GLU A 38 -50.40 -3.03 15.55
C GLU A 38 -48.88 -2.80 15.60
N LYS A 39 -48.14 -3.25 14.59
CA LYS A 39 -46.72 -3.12 14.51
C LYS A 39 -46.33 -2.41 13.25
N VAL A 40 -45.60 -1.33 13.39
CA VAL A 40 -44.96 -0.65 12.27
C VAL A 40 -43.55 -1.25 12.06
N LEU A 41 -43.33 -1.87 10.91
CA LEU A 41 -42.05 -2.46 10.55
C LEU A 41 -41.18 -1.39 9.90
N LEU A 42 -40.16 -0.93 10.61
CA LEU A 42 -39.24 0.08 10.13
C LEU A 42 -37.99 -0.58 9.51
N ALA A 43 -37.94 -0.60 8.19
CA ALA A 43 -36.76 -0.99 7.43
C ALA A 43 -35.95 0.26 7.07
N ARG A 44 -34.93 0.58 7.85
CA ARG A 44 -34.09 1.75 7.56
C ARG A 44 -33.17 1.43 6.38
N GLN A 45 -33.33 2.16 5.30
CA GLN A 45 -32.35 2.19 4.22
C GLN A 45 -31.14 3.02 4.68
N ALA A 46 -29.95 2.43 4.64
CA ALA A 46 -28.73 3.16 4.89
C ALA A 46 -28.13 3.64 3.54
N ALA A 47 -27.70 4.89 3.52
CA ALA A 47 -26.96 5.39 2.36
C ALA A 47 -25.59 4.70 2.28
N PRO A 48 -25.15 4.23 1.11
CA PRO A 48 -23.86 3.57 0.99
C PRO A 48 -22.70 4.56 1.04
N ILE A 49 -21.61 4.16 1.72
CA ILE A 49 -20.29 4.77 1.61
C ILE A 49 -19.32 3.67 1.16
N PRO A 50 -18.91 3.67 -0.10
CA PRO A 50 -17.91 2.72 -0.57
C PRO A 50 -16.54 3.02 0.05
N VAL A 51 -15.91 2.00 0.65
CA VAL A 51 -14.54 2.06 1.16
C VAL A 51 -13.66 1.29 0.19
N ILE A 52 -12.75 1.98 -0.49
CA ILE A 52 -11.91 1.39 -1.54
C ILE A 52 -10.53 1.09 -0.96
N PHE A 53 -10.20 -0.19 -0.85
CA PHE A 53 -8.85 -0.61 -0.49
C PHE A 53 -7.94 -0.64 -1.73
N ILE A 54 -6.77 0.02 -1.63
CA ILE A 54 -5.75 0.08 -2.69
C ILE A 54 -4.47 -0.59 -2.17
N PRO A 55 -4.04 -1.73 -2.73
CA PRO A 55 -2.89 -2.50 -2.23
C PRO A 55 -1.55 -1.82 -2.54
N GLY A 56 -0.47 -2.35 -1.94
CA GLY A 56 0.91 -1.97 -2.24
C GLY A 56 1.44 -2.56 -3.55
N ILE A 57 2.71 -2.27 -3.83
CA ILE A 57 3.45 -2.92 -4.93
C ILE A 57 3.39 -4.44 -4.77
N MET A 58 3.31 -5.16 -5.87
CA MET A 58 3.19 -6.62 -5.89
C MET A 58 1.93 -7.18 -5.21
N GLY A 59 1.08 -6.32 -4.67
CA GLY A 59 -0.12 -6.72 -3.95
C GLY A 59 -1.29 -7.12 -4.83
N SER A 60 -1.32 -6.70 -6.10
CA SER A 60 -2.35 -7.10 -7.07
C SER A 60 -1.94 -8.34 -7.84
N ASN A 61 -2.90 -9.22 -8.11
CA ASN A 61 -2.71 -10.33 -9.04
C ASN A 61 -2.69 -9.79 -10.49
N LEU A 62 -1.77 -10.32 -11.32
CA LEU A 62 -1.64 -9.92 -12.71
C LEU A 62 -1.72 -11.14 -13.64
N ARG A 63 -2.31 -10.94 -14.82
CA ARG A 63 -2.39 -11.90 -15.92
C ARG A 63 -1.88 -11.28 -17.22
N ASN A 64 -1.43 -12.09 -18.14
CA ASN A 64 -1.09 -11.65 -19.48
C ASN A 64 -2.38 -11.24 -20.24
N LYS A 65 -2.32 -10.11 -20.96
CA LYS A 65 -3.47 -9.59 -21.72
C LYS A 65 -3.84 -10.47 -22.91
N GLU A 66 -2.85 -11.09 -23.57
CA GLU A 66 -3.06 -11.82 -24.80
C GLU A 66 -3.64 -13.22 -24.54
N ASP A 67 -2.99 -14.03 -23.72
CA ASP A 67 -3.36 -15.43 -23.49
C ASP A 67 -4.11 -15.66 -22.17
N GLN A 68 -4.30 -14.61 -21.37
CA GLN A 68 -4.99 -14.65 -20.08
C GLN A 68 -4.32 -15.59 -19.05
N SER A 69 -3.08 -15.97 -19.28
CA SER A 69 -2.30 -16.78 -18.34
C SER A 69 -1.94 -15.96 -17.09
N LYS A 70 -1.83 -16.64 -15.94
CA LYS A 70 -1.40 -15.98 -14.70
C LYS A 70 0.08 -15.62 -14.81
N VAL A 71 0.39 -14.36 -14.60
CA VAL A 71 1.77 -13.84 -14.60
C VAL A 71 2.25 -13.62 -13.17
N TRP A 72 1.49 -12.88 -12.38
CA TRP A 72 1.80 -12.62 -10.98
C TRP A 72 0.63 -13.06 -10.10
N SER A 73 0.83 -14.08 -9.35
CA SER A 73 -0.11 -14.54 -8.32
C SER A 73 0.75 -15.00 -7.14
N PRO A 74 1.05 -14.12 -6.19
CA PRO A 74 1.88 -14.49 -5.04
C PRO A 74 1.30 -15.71 -4.35
N PRO A 75 2.14 -16.67 -3.94
CA PRO A 75 1.65 -17.83 -3.22
C PRO A 75 0.97 -17.36 -1.94
N ASN A 76 -0.29 -17.73 -1.78
CA ASN A 76 -1.03 -17.53 -0.55
C ASN A 76 -0.53 -18.55 0.49
N ALA A 77 0.65 -18.31 1.04
CA ALA A 77 1.23 -19.17 2.05
C ALA A 77 0.55 -18.91 3.40
N SER A 78 -0.58 -19.59 3.62
CA SER A 78 -0.94 -19.97 4.97
C SER A 78 -0.16 -21.25 5.30
N PHE A 79 0.29 -21.40 6.55
CA PHE A 79 1.08 -22.55 7.05
C PHE A 79 0.32 -23.90 7.00
N TRP A 80 -0.77 -24.01 6.21
CA TRP A 80 -1.53 -25.25 6.06
C TRP A 80 -1.00 -26.07 4.90
N PRO A 81 -0.86 -27.39 5.06
CA PRO A 81 -0.32 -28.29 4.03
C PRO A 81 -1.04 -28.23 2.69
N THR A 82 -2.31 -27.82 2.68
CA THR A 82 -3.14 -27.71 1.46
C THR A 82 -2.73 -26.57 0.53
N ASP A 83 -2.02 -25.55 1.03
CA ASP A 83 -1.61 -24.38 0.24
C ASP A 83 -0.17 -24.48 -0.31
N ILE A 84 0.58 -25.51 0.12
CA ILE A 84 1.96 -25.74 -0.30
C ILE A 84 2.02 -26.16 -1.79
N PHE A 85 1.11 -26.99 -2.25
CA PHE A 85 1.11 -27.47 -3.64
C PHE A 85 0.81 -26.37 -4.67
N PRO A 86 -0.19 -25.49 -4.49
CA PRO A 86 -0.40 -24.35 -5.37
C PRO A 86 0.77 -23.36 -5.35
N ALA A 87 1.41 -23.16 -4.19
CA ALA A 87 2.61 -22.34 -4.07
C ALA A 87 3.78 -22.94 -4.86
N LEU A 88 4.04 -24.22 -4.72
CA LEU A 88 5.09 -24.91 -5.47
C LEU A 88 4.81 -24.91 -6.98
N ALA A 89 3.57 -25.02 -7.42
CA ALA A 89 3.20 -24.94 -8.83
C ALA A 89 3.42 -23.53 -9.40
N ALA A 90 3.09 -22.49 -8.65
CA ALA A 90 3.39 -21.11 -9.03
C ALA A 90 4.90 -20.84 -9.10
N LEU A 91 5.66 -21.42 -8.18
CA LEU A 91 7.12 -21.35 -8.16
C LEU A 91 7.74 -22.11 -9.35
N ALA A 92 7.19 -23.27 -9.72
CA ALA A 92 7.67 -24.06 -10.85
C ALA A 92 7.55 -23.31 -12.20
N VAL A 93 6.57 -22.43 -12.34
CA VAL A 93 6.41 -21.59 -13.54
C VAL A 93 7.58 -20.62 -13.70
N TRP A 94 8.16 -20.14 -12.58
CA TRP A 94 9.26 -19.16 -12.60
C TRP A 94 10.65 -19.81 -12.49
N TRP A 95 10.70 -21.09 -12.10
CA TRP A 95 11.96 -21.80 -11.94
C TRP A 95 12.67 -21.96 -13.29
N GLY A 96 13.88 -21.46 -13.36
CA GLY A 96 14.71 -21.50 -14.58
C GLY A 96 14.46 -20.40 -15.60
N ARG A 97 13.57 -19.44 -15.34
CA ARG A 97 13.39 -18.26 -16.19
C ARG A 97 14.49 -17.24 -15.94
N GLY A 98 15.22 -16.92 -16.98
CA GLY A 98 16.27 -15.89 -16.93
C GLY A 98 15.72 -14.46 -17.00
N PRO A 99 16.61 -13.44 -16.99
CA PRO A 99 16.24 -12.04 -17.05
C PRO A 99 15.34 -11.69 -18.24
N LYS A 100 15.62 -12.26 -19.44
CA LYS A 100 14.83 -12.02 -20.67
C LYS A 100 13.36 -12.45 -20.52
N ASP A 101 13.13 -13.68 -20.05
CA ASP A 101 11.77 -14.18 -19.89
C ASP A 101 10.98 -13.38 -18.85
N ARG A 102 11.66 -12.98 -17.76
CA ARG A 102 11.06 -12.13 -16.70
C ARG A 102 10.68 -10.78 -17.27
N GLN A 103 11.54 -10.14 -18.04
CA GLN A 103 11.28 -8.87 -18.68
C GLN A 103 10.04 -8.94 -19.58
N ILE A 104 10.00 -9.89 -20.51
CA ILE A 104 8.88 -10.03 -21.47
C ILE A 104 7.55 -10.25 -20.74
N LEU A 105 7.55 -11.09 -19.71
CA LEU A 105 6.32 -11.42 -18.97
C LEU A 105 5.83 -10.30 -18.06
N LEU A 106 6.75 -9.48 -17.53
CA LEU A 106 6.46 -8.41 -16.57
C LEU A 106 6.58 -7.00 -17.18
N MET A 107 6.49 -6.89 -18.51
CA MET A 107 6.34 -5.58 -19.15
C MET A 107 4.96 -5.00 -18.79
N PRO A 108 4.88 -3.73 -18.38
CA PRO A 108 3.62 -3.09 -17.96
C PRO A 108 2.50 -3.18 -19.00
N GLU A 109 2.84 -3.08 -20.28
CA GLU A 109 1.90 -3.15 -21.40
C GLU A 109 1.33 -4.54 -21.64
N ASN A 110 2.04 -5.60 -21.24
CA ASN A 110 1.65 -6.99 -21.50
C ASN A 110 0.71 -7.57 -20.44
N VAL A 111 0.56 -6.88 -19.31
CA VAL A 111 -0.19 -7.42 -18.17
C VAL A 111 -1.36 -6.53 -17.78
N GLU A 112 -2.37 -7.17 -17.21
CA GLU A 112 -3.55 -6.54 -16.62
C GLU A 112 -3.87 -7.18 -15.28
N VAL A 113 -4.78 -6.58 -14.50
CA VAL A 113 -5.23 -7.13 -13.22
C VAL A 113 -5.98 -8.44 -13.42
N ASP A 114 -5.62 -9.47 -12.65
CA ASP A 114 -6.35 -10.74 -12.59
C ASP A 114 -7.34 -10.75 -11.41
N ASP A 115 -8.63 -10.76 -11.71
CA ASP A 115 -9.74 -10.79 -10.75
C ASP A 115 -10.12 -12.20 -10.28
N ARG A 116 -9.48 -13.24 -10.86
CA ARG A 116 -9.78 -14.66 -10.58
C ARG A 116 -9.05 -15.21 -9.36
N GLY A 117 -8.34 -14.37 -8.61
CA GLY A 117 -7.65 -14.78 -7.39
C GLY A 117 -8.58 -15.46 -6.38
N SER A 118 -8.00 -16.25 -5.50
CA SER A 118 -8.73 -16.88 -4.39
C SER A 118 -9.19 -15.83 -3.37
N ILE A 119 -10.36 -16.05 -2.77
CA ILE A 119 -10.98 -15.12 -1.81
C ILE A 119 -11.20 -15.83 -0.49
N ASP A 120 -10.86 -15.11 0.59
CA ASP A 120 -11.24 -15.45 1.95
C ASP A 120 -12.07 -14.30 2.55
N THR A 121 -13.31 -14.58 2.87
CA THR A 121 -14.22 -13.61 3.48
C THR A 121 -14.16 -13.62 5.00
N CYS A 122 -13.38 -14.53 5.59
CA CYS A 122 -13.20 -14.66 7.03
C CYS A 122 -14.55 -14.56 7.77
N SER A 123 -14.63 -13.69 8.79
CA SER A 123 -15.83 -13.46 9.59
C SER A 123 -16.64 -12.23 9.16
N SER A 124 -16.43 -11.71 7.94
CA SER A 124 -17.14 -10.50 7.46
C SER A 124 -18.64 -10.68 7.25
N GLY A 125 -19.12 -11.93 7.15
CA GLY A 125 -20.51 -12.22 6.78
C GLY A 125 -20.79 -12.07 5.27
N LEU A 126 -19.79 -11.65 4.48
CA LEU A 126 -19.90 -11.49 3.03
C LEU A 126 -19.76 -12.84 2.32
N SER A 127 -20.57 -13.08 1.29
CA SER A 127 -20.36 -14.26 0.43
C SER A 127 -19.12 -14.08 -0.44
N LYS A 128 -18.50 -15.18 -0.88
CA LYS A 128 -17.37 -15.13 -1.83
C LYS A 128 -17.75 -14.49 -3.16
N GLU A 129 -19.00 -14.65 -3.57
CA GLU A 129 -19.53 -14.05 -4.79
C GLU A 129 -19.62 -12.52 -4.67
N ALA A 130 -20.20 -12.01 -3.59
CA ALA A 130 -20.24 -10.58 -3.30
C ALA A 130 -18.84 -9.97 -3.15
N ALA A 131 -17.93 -10.68 -2.48
CA ALA A 131 -16.55 -10.26 -2.35
C ALA A 131 -15.83 -10.19 -3.71
N ARG A 132 -16.13 -11.14 -4.63
CA ARG A 132 -15.58 -11.11 -5.99
C ARG A 132 -16.11 -9.93 -6.80
N ILE A 133 -17.41 -9.64 -6.74
CA ILE A 133 -18.00 -8.45 -7.38
C ILE A 133 -17.29 -7.17 -6.87
N ARG A 134 -16.91 -7.15 -5.60
CA ARG A 134 -16.22 -6.02 -4.98
C ARG A 134 -14.69 -6.03 -5.19
N GLY A 135 -14.18 -6.86 -6.08
CA GLY A 135 -12.78 -6.87 -6.47
C GLY A 135 -11.81 -7.57 -5.50
N TRP A 136 -12.28 -8.31 -4.48
CA TRP A 136 -11.39 -8.96 -3.50
C TRP A 136 -10.48 -10.01 -4.13
N GLY A 137 -10.85 -10.56 -5.28
CA GLY A 137 -10.02 -11.49 -6.04
C GLY A 137 -8.87 -10.85 -6.80
N THR A 138 -8.80 -9.52 -6.86
CA THR A 138 -7.75 -8.80 -7.58
C THR A 138 -6.44 -8.69 -6.81
N VAL A 139 -6.42 -9.08 -5.53
CA VAL A 139 -5.27 -8.88 -4.64
C VAL A 139 -4.81 -10.16 -3.95
N MET A 140 -3.63 -10.09 -3.38
CA MET A 140 -3.04 -11.14 -2.57
C MET A 140 -3.92 -11.46 -1.36
N ARG A 141 -4.54 -12.65 -1.39
CA ARG A 141 -5.52 -13.08 -0.39
C ARG A 141 -4.99 -13.04 1.04
N SER A 142 -3.84 -13.67 1.27
CA SER A 142 -3.28 -13.82 2.63
C SER A 142 -2.90 -12.50 3.29
N ALA A 143 -2.48 -11.51 2.50
CA ALA A 143 -2.06 -10.22 3.01
C ALA A 143 -3.24 -9.27 3.28
N TYR A 144 -4.28 -9.31 2.44
CA TYR A 144 -5.28 -8.23 2.45
C TYR A 144 -6.70 -8.67 2.79
N ASN A 145 -7.11 -9.91 2.44
CA ASN A 145 -8.47 -10.34 2.72
C ASN A 145 -8.83 -10.33 4.21
N PRO A 146 -7.94 -10.73 5.16
CA PRO A 146 -8.25 -10.65 6.58
C PRO A 146 -8.57 -9.24 7.06
N PHE A 147 -7.80 -8.23 6.60
CA PHE A 147 -8.05 -6.84 6.96
C PHE A 147 -9.32 -6.29 6.32
N MET A 148 -9.55 -6.55 5.03
CA MET A 148 -10.78 -6.15 4.35
C MET A 148 -12.02 -6.77 5.02
N ALA A 149 -11.93 -8.04 5.42
CA ALA A 149 -13.00 -8.72 6.15
C ALA A 149 -13.24 -8.11 7.54
N LEU A 150 -12.18 -7.72 8.24
CA LEU A 150 -12.28 -7.01 9.52
C LEU A 150 -12.97 -5.65 9.33
N MET A 151 -12.56 -4.86 8.34
CA MET A 151 -13.21 -3.57 8.04
C MET A 151 -14.70 -3.77 7.71
N GLU A 152 -15.02 -4.68 6.79
CA GLU A 152 -16.40 -4.99 6.41
C GLU A 152 -17.24 -5.34 7.64
N GLY A 153 -16.78 -6.30 8.46
CA GLY A 153 -17.52 -6.75 9.64
C GLY A 153 -17.67 -5.68 10.74
N ARG A 154 -16.64 -4.86 10.95
CA ARG A 154 -16.69 -3.80 11.96
C ARG A 154 -17.57 -2.62 11.54
N LEU A 155 -17.42 -2.20 10.28
CA LEU A 155 -18.17 -1.06 9.75
C LEU A 155 -19.65 -1.39 9.49
N ASP A 156 -19.97 -2.64 9.14
CA ASP A 156 -21.38 -3.08 8.97
C ASP A 156 -22.13 -3.22 10.30
N SER A 157 -21.41 -3.27 11.41
CA SER A 157 -21.97 -3.51 12.76
C SER A 157 -21.64 -2.45 13.78
N ILE A 158 -21.62 -1.15 13.40
CA ILE A 158 -21.37 -0.06 14.36
C ILE A 158 -22.54 0.04 15.35
N VAL A 159 -23.76 0.07 14.84
CA VAL A 159 -24.99 0.16 15.64
C VAL A 159 -25.93 -0.98 15.27
N SER A 160 -26.38 -1.74 16.27
CA SER A 160 -27.40 -2.76 16.12
C SER A 160 -28.45 -2.60 17.21
N ARG A 161 -29.75 -2.68 16.87
CA ARG A 161 -30.87 -2.48 17.79
C ARG A 161 -30.75 -1.19 18.61
N GLN A 162 -30.38 -0.08 17.95
CA GLN A 162 -30.15 1.23 18.56
C GLN A 162 -28.99 1.31 19.56
N GLN A 163 -28.20 0.27 19.70
CA GLN A 163 -27.06 0.22 20.61
C GLN A 163 -25.76 0.15 19.82
N ILE A 164 -24.77 0.91 20.25
CA ILE A 164 -23.40 0.80 19.75
C ILE A 164 -22.87 -0.57 20.14
N GLN A 165 -22.26 -1.28 19.18
CA GLN A 165 -21.76 -2.64 19.44
C GLN A 165 -20.59 -2.65 20.42
N PRO A 166 -20.41 -3.74 21.21
CA PRO A 166 -19.45 -3.76 22.32
C PRO A 166 -18.02 -3.40 21.92
N TRP A 167 -17.56 -3.82 20.72
CA TRP A 167 -16.21 -3.48 20.28
C TRP A 167 -16.02 -1.96 20.14
N TRP A 168 -16.99 -1.28 19.54
CA TRP A 168 -16.97 0.18 19.39
C TRP A 168 -17.11 0.92 20.74
N ASN A 169 -17.80 0.35 21.70
CA ASN A 169 -17.91 0.91 23.05
C ASN A 169 -16.63 0.76 23.87
N THR A 170 -15.79 -0.24 23.57
CA THR A 170 -14.58 -0.50 24.35
C THR A 170 -13.32 0.03 23.67
N GLU A 171 -13.09 -0.33 22.40
CA GLU A 171 -11.82 -0.05 21.72
C GLU A 171 -11.81 1.34 21.05
N SER A 172 -12.93 1.81 20.49
CA SER A 172 -12.96 3.03 19.69
C SER A 172 -13.03 4.32 20.49
N LEU A 173 -13.49 4.26 21.74
CA LEU A 173 -13.57 5.42 22.62
C LEU A 173 -12.23 5.74 23.33
N HIS A 174 -11.19 4.95 23.07
CA HIS A 174 -9.87 5.24 23.61
C HIS A 174 -9.25 6.49 22.99
N GLU A 175 -8.41 7.15 23.76
CA GLU A 175 -7.62 8.27 23.28
C GLU A 175 -6.75 7.84 22.09
N PRO A 176 -6.75 8.58 20.96
CA PRO A 176 -5.91 8.27 19.79
C PRO A 176 -4.42 8.13 20.13
N ALA A 177 -3.94 8.87 21.13
CA ALA A 177 -2.58 8.76 21.65
C ALA A 177 -2.23 7.33 22.14
N ALA A 178 -3.23 6.55 22.60
CA ALA A 178 -3.01 5.16 22.99
C ALA A 178 -2.56 4.27 21.84
N TYR A 179 -2.89 4.65 20.61
CA TYR A 179 -2.52 3.95 19.37
C TYR A 179 -1.38 4.64 18.60
N GLY A 180 -0.72 5.62 19.24
CA GLY A 180 0.46 6.30 18.70
C GLY A 180 0.17 7.61 17.95
N GLU A 181 -1.00 8.21 18.12
CA GLU A 181 -1.26 9.53 17.55
C GLU A 181 -0.29 10.54 18.14
N GLU A 182 0.37 11.32 17.26
CA GLU A 182 1.50 12.16 17.63
C GLU A 182 1.31 13.66 17.33
N LEU A 183 0.26 14.06 16.60
CA LEU A 183 0.00 15.46 16.26
C LEU A 183 -0.77 16.19 17.37
N GLY A 184 -1.40 15.46 18.29
CA GLY A 184 -2.16 16.02 19.40
C GLY A 184 -3.46 16.72 18.99
N GLN A 185 -3.94 16.49 17.77
CA GLN A 185 -5.14 17.13 17.22
C GLN A 185 -6.33 16.18 17.14
N ALA A 186 -6.08 14.89 17.12
CA ALA A 186 -7.11 13.87 17.02
C ALA A 186 -7.84 13.70 18.36
N THR A 187 -9.15 13.63 18.28
CA THR A 187 -10.03 13.40 19.45
C THR A 187 -10.58 11.98 19.42
N PRO A 188 -10.90 11.37 20.57
CA PRO A 188 -11.62 10.10 20.62
C PRO A 188 -12.89 10.14 19.77
N LEU A 189 -13.34 8.97 19.32
CA LEU A 189 -14.65 8.86 18.68
C LEU A 189 -15.73 9.05 19.76
N SER A 190 -16.66 9.95 19.49
CA SER A 190 -17.83 10.13 20.35
C SER A 190 -18.94 9.13 19.99
N GLU A 191 -19.86 8.92 20.93
CA GLU A 191 -21.07 8.13 20.67
C GLU A 191 -21.91 8.71 19.52
N ASP A 192 -21.97 10.04 19.39
CA ASP A 192 -22.72 10.69 18.32
C ASP A 192 -22.08 10.46 16.96
N GLU A 193 -20.75 10.52 16.87
CA GLU A 193 -20.04 10.16 15.64
C GLU A 193 -20.28 8.70 15.24
N LEU A 194 -20.27 7.77 16.22
CA LEU A 194 -20.57 6.35 15.97
C LEU A 194 -22.03 6.15 15.54
N LYS A 195 -22.97 6.83 16.20
CA LYS A 195 -24.40 6.78 15.83
C LYS A 195 -24.61 7.36 14.41
N GLN A 196 -23.93 8.48 14.10
CA GLN A 196 -24.00 9.07 12.76
C GLN A 196 -23.42 8.12 11.71
N ALA A 197 -22.23 7.54 11.96
CA ALA A 197 -21.63 6.55 11.06
C ALA A 197 -22.52 5.32 10.89
N GLY A 198 -23.18 4.87 11.96
CA GLY A 198 -24.12 3.74 11.93
C GLY A 198 -25.37 3.94 11.05
N LYS A 199 -25.63 5.16 10.59
CA LYS A 199 -26.70 5.44 9.61
C LYS A 199 -26.30 5.06 8.19
N TYR A 200 -25.00 4.90 7.90
CA TYR A 200 -24.47 4.54 6.59
C TYR A 200 -24.26 3.03 6.46
N GLN A 201 -24.21 2.59 5.21
CA GLN A 201 -23.76 1.27 4.84
C GLN A 201 -22.36 1.37 4.26
N PHE A 202 -21.39 0.83 4.97
CA PHE A 202 -20.03 0.72 4.45
C PHE A 202 -19.88 -0.58 3.67
N ASP A 203 -19.37 -0.46 2.47
CA ASP A 203 -19.08 -1.59 1.59
C ASP A 203 -17.60 -1.53 1.23
N VAL A 204 -16.85 -2.57 1.62
CA VAL A 204 -15.42 -2.64 1.34
C VAL A 204 -15.19 -3.22 -0.06
N TRP A 205 -14.64 -2.39 -0.94
CA TRP A 205 -14.23 -2.70 -2.30
C TRP A 205 -12.71 -2.79 -2.39
N CYS A 206 -12.20 -3.45 -3.41
CA CYS A 206 -10.76 -3.57 -3.61
C CYS A 206 -10.37 -3.20 -5.03
N ALA A 207 -9.53 -2.18 -5.17
CA ALA A 207 -9.02 -1.71 -6.44
C ALA A 207 -7.61 -2.27 -6.68
N GLY A 208 -7.50 -3.48 -7.21
CA GLY A 208 -6.23 -3.97 -7.76
C GLY A 208 -5.83 -3.11 -8.97
N TYR A 209 -4.53 -2.94 -9.16
CA TYR A 209 -3.99 -2.17 -10.28
C TYR A 209 -2.68 -2.79 -10.80
N ASN A 210 -2.29 -2.42 -12.00
CA ASN A 210 -1.01 -2.86 -12.58
C ASN A 210 0.14 -2.10 -11.92
N TRP A 211 0.76 -2.71 -10.93
CA TRP A 211 1.83 -2.09 -10.12
C TRP A 211 3.16 -1.90 -10.88
N LEU A 212 3.29 -2.41 -12.09
CA LEU A 212 4.45 -2.22 -12.96
C LEU A 212 4.39 -0.87 -13.70
N GLN A 213 3.19 -0.38 -14.04
CA GLN A 213 3.03 0.92 -14.70
C GLN A 213 3.17 2.09 -13.70
N SER A 214 3.26 3.32 -14.19
CA SER A 214 3.38 4.50 -13.31
C SER A 214 2.19 4.63 -12.37
N ASN A 215 2.43 5.11 -11.14
CA ASN A 215 1.36 5.38 -10.18
C ASN A 215 0.35 6.41 -10.70
N ARG A 216 0.80 7.32 -11.60
CA ARG A 216 -0.08 8.26 -12.29
C ARG A 216 -1.09 7.53 -13.19
N GLN A 217 -0.65 6.53 -13.96
CA GLN A 217 -1.55 5.74 -14.80
C GLN A 217 -2.43 4.82 -13.96
N SER A 218 -1.87 4.18 -12.94
CA SER A 218 -2.62 3.34 -12.00
C SER A 218 -3.74 4.13 -11.30
N ALA A 219 -3.52 5.41 -11.03
CA ALA A 219 -4.55 6.29 -10.48
C ALA A 219 -5.75 6.49 -11.44
N LEU A 220 -5.49 6.57 -12.75
CA LEU A 220 -6.57 6.63 -13.75
C LEU A 220 -7.36 5.32 -13.81
N ASP A 221 -6.67 4.18 -13.74
CA ASP A 221 -7.33 2.87 -13.73
C ASP A 221 -8.21 2.70 -12.47
N VAL A 222 -7.73 3.16 -11.31
CA VAL A 222 -8.50 3.18 -10.06
C VAL A 222 -9.69 4.14 -10.16
N ARG A 223 -9.53 5.31 -10.80
CA ARG A 223 -10.66 6.22 -11.07
C ARG A 223 -11.73 5.52 -11.92
N ASP A 224 -11.30 4.89 -12.99
CA ASP A 224 -12.21 4.21 -13.92
C ASP A 224 -12.91 3.02 -13.24
N TYR A 225 -12.22 2.30 -12.37
CA TYR A 225 -12.83 1.28 -11.51
C TYR A 225 -13.87 1.87 -10.56
N ILE A 226 -13.58 3.00 -9.90
CA ILE A 226 -14.54 3.68 -9.02
C ILE A 226 -15.78 4.09 -9.81
N GLU A 227 -15.63 4.75 -10.96
CA GLU A 227 -16.77 5.26 -11.74
C GLU A 227 -17.60 4.15 -12.39
N ASN A 228 -16.92 3.20 -13.05
CA ASN A 228 -17.55 2.25 -13.95
C ASN A 228 -17.91 0.91 -13.28
N THR A 229 -17.37 0.65 -12.09
CA THR A 229 -17.67 -0.58 -11.34
C THR A 229 -18.36 -0.26 -10.02
N VAL A 230 -17.70 0.51 -9.16
CA VAL A 230 -18.21 0.76 -7.80
C VAL A 230 -19.47 1.62 -7.84
N LEU A 231 -19.40 2.81 -8.40
CA LEU A 231 -20.53 3.74 -8.42
C LEU A 231 -21.63 3.28 -9.39
N ALA A 232 -21.26 2.60 -10.48
CA ALA A 232 -22.23 1.97 -11.37
C ALA A 232 -23.06 0.89 -10.66
N HIS A 233 -22.41 0.07 -9.80
CA HIS A 233 -23.12 -0.93 -9.00
C HIS A 233 -24.26 -0.31 -8.17
N TYR A 234 -24.01 0.84 -7.54
CA TYR A 234 -25.05 1.52 -6.74
C TYR A 234 -26.14 2.15 -7.60
N ARG A 235 -25.82 2.66 -8.79
CA ARG A 235 -26.82 3.17 -9.74
C ARG A 235 -27.78 2.07 -10.20
N GLU A 236 -27.27 0.85 -10.38
CA GLU A 236 -28.03 -0.26 -10.94
C GLU A 236 -28.75 -1.13 -9.90
N HIS A 237 -28.15 -1.30 -8.74
CA HIS A 237 -28.56 -2.35 -7.79
C HIS A 237 -28.91 -1.87 -6.40
N ALA A 238 -28.66 -0.60 -6.08
CA ALA A 238 -28.95 -0.08 -4.76
C ALA A 238 -30.27 0.69 -4.70
N SER A 239 -30.79 0.82 -3.51
CA SER A 239 -31.92 1.66 -3.18
C SER A 239 -31.53 3.15 -3.13
N VAL A 240 -30.66 3.60 -4.03
CA VAL A 240 -30.19 4.98 -4.14
C VAL A 240 -30.79 5.60 -5.38
N SER A 241 -31.27 6.84 -5.25
CA SER A 241 -31.72 7.56 -6.43
C SER A 241 -30.54 7.89 -7.36
N PRO A 242 -30.76 8.11 -8.67
CA PRO A 242 -29.71 8.56 -9.59
C PRO A 242 -28.98 9.81 -9.08
N GLU A 243 -29.73 10.77 -8.52
CA GLU A 243 -29.19 12.01 -7.97
C GLU A 243 -28.28 11.76 -6.75
N GLN A 244 -28.66 10.83 -5.88
CA GLN A 244 -27.81 10.41 -4.76
C GLN A 244 -26.54 9.69 -5.25
N ALA A 245 -26.67 8.78 -6.22
CA ALA A 245 -25.53 8.07 -6.80
C ALA A 245 -24.53 9.04 -7.44
N ASP A 246 -25.02 10.13 -8.04
CA ASP A 246 -24.16 11.16 -8.63
C ASP A 246 -23.46 12.05 -7.58
N GLN A 247 -23.96 12.12 -6.36
CA GLN A 247 -23.34 12.83 -5.23
C GLN A 247 -22.40 11.96 -4.41
N MET A 248 -22.52 10.64 -4.53
CA MET A 248 -21.70 9.70 -3.74
C MET A 248 -20.21 9.94 -3.95
N LYS A 249 -19.48 9.85 -2.85
CA LYS A 249 -18.03 9.86 -2.79
C LYS A 249 -17.54 8.61 -2.07
N VAL A 250 -16.30 8.26 -2.27
CA VAL A 250 -15.67 7.07 -1.68
C VAL A 250 -14.66 7.46 -0.60
N ILE A 251 -14.37 6.54 0.31
CA ILE A 251 -13.23 6.64 1.23
C ILE A 251 -12.14 5.73 0.69
N LEU A 252 -10.91 6.21 0.62
CA LEU A 252 -9.76 5.39 0.22
C LEU A 252 -9.00 4.91 1.45
N VAL A 253 -8.67 3.63 1.47
CA VAL A 253 -7.76 3.02 2.46
C VAL A 253 -6.63 2.36 1.69
N THR A 254 -5.39 2.72 1.98
CA THR A 254 -4.25 2.32 1.15
C THR A 254 -3.20 1.57 1.95
N HIS A 255 -2.45 0.73 1.27
CA HIS A 255 -1.25 0.09 1.78
C HIS A 255 -0.04 0.49 0.91
N SER A 256 1.07 0.93 1.54
CA SER A 256 2.36 1.13 0.86
C SER A 256 2.24 2.00 -0.41
N MET A 257 2.70 1.49 -1.56
CA MET A 257 2.63 2.18 -2.87
C MET A 257 1.21 2.57 -3.28
N GLY A 258 0.17 1.87 -2.82
CA GLY A 258 -1.22 2.27 -3.03
C GLY A 258 -1.52 3.68 -2.52
N GLY A 259 -0.75 4.16 -1.55
CA GLY A 259 -0.79 5.55 -1.10
C GLY A 259 -0.30 6.55 -2.16
N LEU A 260 0.70 6.20 -2.98
CA LEU A 260 1.14 7.04 -4.10
C LEU A 260 0.07 7.07 -5.21
N VAL A 261 -0.59 5.94 -5.46
CA VAL A 261 -1.74 5.87 -6.38
C VAL A 261 -2.89 6.77 -5.92
N ALA A 262 -3.28 6.70 -4.63
CA ALA A 262 -4.34 7.54 -4.07
C ALA A 262 -3.98 9.03 -4.08
N ARG A 263 -2.72 9.39 -3.79
CA ARG A 263 -2.24 10.77 -3.91
C ARG A 263 -2.23 11.25 -5.36
N SER A 264 -1.80 10.41 -6.31
CA SER A 264 -1.88 10.73 -7.73
C SER A 264 -3.31 10.97 -8.16
N LEU A 265 -4.25 10.13 -7.73
CA LEU A 265 -5.67 10.28 -8.02
C LEU A 265 -6.22 11.63 -7.52
N THR A 266 -5.95 11.96 -6.27
CA THR A 266 -6.54 13.14 -5.62
C THR A 266 -5.78 14.45 -5.93
N GLN A 267 -4.44 14.41 -6.02
CA GLN A 267 -3.61 15.61 -6.16
C GLN A 267 -3.21 15.89 -7.62
N LEU A 268 -2.78 14.87 -8.38
CA LEU A 268 -2.34 15.08 -9.76
C LEU A 268 -3.51 15.09 -10.74
N HIS A 269 -4.48 14.20 -10.56
CA HIS A 269 -5.69 14.15 -11.40
C HIS A 269 -6.85 14.97 -10.85
N GLY A 270 -6.75 15.48 -9.64
CA GLY A 270 -7.76 16.35 -9.03
C GLY A 270 -9.14 15.69 -8.90
N TYR A 271 -9.19 14.35 -8.78
CA TYR A 271 -10.43 13.60 -8.67
C TYR A 271 -11.20 13.98 -7.39
N LYS A 272 -12.47 14.41 -7.55
CA LYS A 272 -13.26 15.04 -6.49
C LYS A 272 -14.20 14.10 -5.74
N ARG A 273 -14.37 12.87 -6.21
CA ARG A 273 -15.29 11.91 -5.57
C ARG A 273 -14.62 11.09 -4.46
N VAL A 274 -13.70 11.71 -3.74
CA VAL A 274 -13.06 11.17 -2.53
C VAL A 274 -13.44 12.03 -1.35
N LEU A 275 -13.98 11.41 -0.29
CA LEU A 275 -14.28 12.06 0.99
C LEU A 275 -12.99 12.30 1.79
N GLY A 276 -12.11 11.31 1.80
CA GLY A 276 -10.87 11.33 2.51
C GLY A 276 -10.06 10.06 2.29
N VAL A 277 -8.84 10.04 2.80
CA VAL A 277 -7.88 8.96 2.59
C VAL A 277 -7.24 8.53 3.89
N VAL A 278 -7.15 7.22 4.11
CA VAL A 278 -6.36 6.62 5.17
C VAL A 278 -5.15 5.93 4.56
N HIS A 279 -3.95 6.40 4.86
CA HIS A 279 -2.70 5.81 4.39
C HIS A 279 -2.09 4.89 5.43
N GLY A 280 -1.79 3.65 5.02
CA GLY A 280 -1.01 2.69 5.82
C GLY A 280 0.39 2.51 5.26
N VAL A 281 1.40 2.67 6.09
CA VAL A 281 2.83 2.40 5.82
C VAL A 281 3.34 2.95 4.48
N GLN A 282 2.89 4.12 4.09
CA GLN A 282 3.21 4.72 2.81
C GLN A 282 4.68 5.17 2.75
N PRO A 283 5.45 4.81 1.70
CA PRO A 283 6.77 5.39 1.43
C PRO A 283 6.62 6.80 0.84
N SER A 284 6.32 7.78 1.69
CA SER A 284 5.86 9.12 1.29
C SER A 284 6.85 9.89 0.42
N ILE A 285 8.14 9.64 0.62
CA ILE A 285 9.27 10.25 -0.10
C ILE A 285 10.24 9.18 -0.65
N GLY A 286 9.74 7.95 -0.82
CA GLY A 286 10.49 6.80 -1.33
C GLY A 286 11.18 5.97 -0.27
N SER A 287 11.82 4.89 -0.70
CA SER A 287 12.64 4.00 0.12
C SER A 287 13.83 3.49 -0.68
N SER A 288 15.00 3.49 -0.07
CA SER A 288 16.22 2.94 -0.68
C SER A 288 16.22 1.40 -0.78
N ALA A 289 15.21 0.72 -0.24
CA ALA A 289 15.00 -0.70 -0.47
C ALA A 289 14.96 -1.07 -1.96
N ILE A 290 14.41 -0.20 -2.82
CA ILE A 290 14.41 -0.41 -4.29
C ILE A 290 15.84 -0.43 -4.84
N TYR A 291 16.70 0.48 -4.37
CA TYR A 291 18.12 0.46 -4.74
C TYR A 291 18.77 -0.85 -4.32
N HIS A 292 18.53 -1.31 -3.08
CA HIS A 292 19.06 -2.58 -2.60
C HIS A 292 18.65 -3.74 -3.48
N HIS A 293 17.36 -3.89 -3.76
CA HIS A 293 16.84 -5.00 -4.58
C HIS A 293 17.37 -4.97 -6.02
N MET A 294 17.52 -3.80 -6.63
CA MET A 294 18.11 -3.69 -7.96
C MET A 294 19.60 -4.02 -7.97
N ARG A 295 20.29 -3.90 -6.84
CA ARG A 295 21.74 -4.15 -6.75
C ARG A 295 22.09 -5.53 -6.20
N CYS A 296 21.19 -6.17 -5.47
CA CYS A 296 21.46 -7.43 -4.77
C CYS A 296 20.44 -8.55 -5.05
N GLY A 297 19.33 -8.24 -5.69
CA GLY A 297 18.21 -9.16 -5.85
C GLY A 297 17.23 -9.07 -4.68
N TYR A 298 16.14 -9.83 -4.80
CA TYR A 298 15.16 -10.02 -3.74
C TYR A 298 15.50 -11.22 -2.87
N GLU A 299 14.98 -11.23 -1.67
CA GLU A 299 15.05 -12.34 -0.73
C GLU A 299 13.70 -13.08 -0.65
N GLY A 300 13.72 -14.31 -0.12
CA GLY A 300 12.51 -15.08 0.10
C GLY A 300 11.73 -15.41 -1.18
N ILE A 301 10.42 -15.47 -1.09
CA ILE A 301 9.53 -15.87 -2.19
C ILE A 301 9.52 -14.85 -3.33
N ALA A 302 9.66 -13.57 -3.04
CA ALA A 302 9.70 -12.53 -4.06
C ALA A 302 10.88 -12.71 -5.03
N SER A 303 12.00 -13.24 -4.57
CA SER A 303 13.19 -13.53 -5.37
C SER A 303 12.92 -14.51 -6.51
N ILE A 304 12.02 -15.46 -6.31
CA ILE A 304 11.70 -16.49 -7.31
C ILE A 304 11.06 -15.88 -8.55
N ILE A 305 10.25 -14.82 -8.38
CA ILE A 305 9.52 -14.18 -9.47
C ILE A 305 10.25 -12.94 -9.98
N LEU A 306 10.67 -12.04 -9.08
CA LEU A 306 11.31 -10.78 -9.46
C LEU A 306 12.80 -10.93 -9.75
N GLY A 307 13.47 -11.85 -9.10
CA GLY A 307 14.86 -12.18 -9.35
C GLY A 307 15.70 -12.34 -8.10
N TYR A 308 16.64 -13.29 -8.18
CA TYR A 308 17.61 -13.58 -7.11
C TYR A 308 18.85 -12.69 -7.18
N ASN A 309 19.02 -11.93 -8.25
CA ASN A 309 20.24 -11.20 -8.52
C ASN A 309 19.94 -9.87 -9.24
N ALA A 310 20.94 -9.00 -9.28
CA ALA A 310 20.82 -7.68 -9.88
C ALA A 310 20.37 -7.70 -11.35
N GLY A 311 20.80 -8.67 -12.13
CA GLY A 311 20.44 -8.77 -13.56
C GLY A 311 18.96 -9.06 -13.76
N GLU A 312 18.43 -10.05 -13.04
CA GLU A 312 17.01 -10.42 -13.11
C GLU A 312 16.10 -9.29 -12.63
N VAL A 313 16.47 -8.65 -11.50
CA VAL A 313 15.68 -7.53 -10.95
C VAL A 313 15.76 -6.30 -11.86
N THR A 314 16.95 -5.98 -12.40
CA THR A 314 17.10 -4.86 -13.34
C THR A 314 16.23 -5.05 -14.58
N ALA A 315 16.18 -6.27 -15.13
CA ALA A 315 15.38 -6.57 -16.31
C ALA A 315 13.89 -6.24 -16.13
N VAL A 316 13.36 -6.37 -14.92
CA VAL A 316 11.96 -6.06 -14.59
C VAL A 316 11.83 -4.61 -14.11
N VAL A 317 12.51 -4.26 -13.02
CA VAL A 317 12.27 -3.01 -12.28
C VAL A 317 12.69 -1.78 -13.10
N ALA A 318 13.77 -1.86 -13.88
CA ALA A 318 14.16 -0.75 -14.76
C ALA A 318 13.12 -0.43 -15.85
N ASN A 319 12.20 -1.36 -16.14
CA ASN A 319 11.09 -1.21 -17.07
C ASN A 319 9.73 -1.00 -16.39
N ALA A 320 9.69 -0.92 -15.07
CA ALA A 320 8.50 -0.75 -14.25
C ALA A 320 8.46 0.64 -13.59
N PRO A 321 7.88 1.66 -14.24
CA PRO A 321 7.83 3.02 -13.69
C PRO A 321 7.28 3.09 -12.28
N GLY A 322 6.24 2.31 -11.95
CA GLY A 322 5.66 2.30 -10.60
C GLY A 322 6.65 1.87 -9.51
N ALA A 323 7.50 0.89 -9.82
CA ALA A 323 8.55 0.47 -8.91
C ALA A 323 9.68 1.51 -8.80
N LEU A 324 10.06 2.17 -9.92
CA LEU A 324 11.05 3.24 -9.92
C LEU A 324 10.58 4.48 -9.15
N GLU A 325 9.29 4.76 -9.15
CA GLU A 325 8.67 5.86 -8.37
C GLU A 325 8.72 5.63 -6.85
N LEU A 326 9.13 4.43 -6.39
CA LEU A 326 9.41 4.14 -4.98
C LEU A 326 10.85 4.50 -4.57
N THR A 327 11.72 4.88 -5.50
CA THR A 327 13.08 5.31 -5.15
C THR A 327 13.08 6.58 -4.31
N PRO A 328 14.09 6.81 -3.43
CA PRO A 328 14.23 8.04 -2.69
C PRO A 328 14.12 9.30 -3.56
N SER A 329 13.22 10.21 -3.20
CA SER A 329 13.11 11.51 -3.84
C SER A 329 14.21 12.47 -3.35
N ASN A 330 14.27 13.67 -3.94
CA ASN A 330 15.15 14.73 -3.44
C ASN A 330 14.76 15.28 -2.05
N GLU A 331 13.56 14.96 -1.54
CA GLU A 331 13.14 15.26 -0.17
C GLU A 331 13.63 14.22 0.85
N TYR A 332 14.10 13.05 0.38
CA TYR A 332 14.54 11.97 1.24
C TYR A 332 15.74 12.45 2.09
N ARG A 333 15.69 12.19 3.40
CA ARG A 333 16.64 12.72 4.37
C ARG A 333 16.90 14.23 4.24
N GLU A 334 15.89 14.98 3.82
CA GLU A 334 16.01 16.44 3.58
C GLU A 334 17.09 16.79 2.54
N GLY A 335 17.28 15.94 1.54
CA GLY A 335 18.28 16.09 0.50
C GLY A 335 19.70 15.70 0.92
N ARG A 336 19.89 15.19 2.14
CA ARG A 336 21.20 14.72 2.61
C ARG A 336 21.58 13.38 1.98
N PRO A 337 22.88 13.04 1.90
CA PRO A 337 23.34 11.75 1.40
C PRO A 337 22.70 10.56 2.14
N TRP A 338 22.37 9.53 1.38
CA TRP A 338 21.86 8.26 1.91
C TRP A 338 22.62 7.04 1.36
N LEU A 339 23.44 7.22 0.33
CA LEU A 339 24.31 6.20 -0.25
C LEU A 339 25.76 6.54 0.08
N PHE A 340 26.45 5.65 0.81
CA PHE A 340 27.79 5.87 1.33
C PHE A 340 28.74 4.80 0.81
N LEU A 341 29.94 5.21 0.37
CA LEU A 341 31.02 4.31 0.01
C LEU A 341 32.02 4.31 1.15
N CYS A 342 32.20 3.14 1.77
CA CYS A 342 33.04 2.97 2.94
C CYS A 342 34.16 1.96 2.71
N ASP A 343 35.26 2.14 3.42
CA ASP A 343 36.34 1.15 3.49
C ASP A 343 35.93 -0.10 4.31
N ALA A 344 36.84 -1.06 4.43
CA ALA A 344 36.60 -2.28 5.18
C ALA A 344 36.31 -2.05 6.68
N GLN A 345 36.69 -0.91 7.20
CA GLN A 345 36.46 -0.48 8.58
C GLN A 345 35.16 0.32 8.75
N GLY A 346 34.41 0.54 7.67
CA GLY A 346 33.16 1.29 7.69
C GLY A 346 33.35 2.81 7.67
N GLN A 347 34.57 3.32 7.39
CA GLN A 347 34.80 4.76 7.26
C GLN A 347 34.49 5.23 5.84
N VAL A 348 33.79 6.37 5.72
CA VAL A 348 33.49 6.95 4.39
C VAL A 348 34.78 7.31 3.66
N ILE A 349 34.93 6.75 2.46
CA ILE A 349 36.07 7.02 1.60
C ILE A 349 35.99 8.47 1.11
N LYS A 350 37.14 9.12 1.03
CA LYS A 350 37.26 10.46 0.43
C LYS A 350 37.82 10.36 -0.98
N ASP A 351 37.39 11.25 -1.84
CA ASP A 351 38.01 11.40 -3.16
C ASP A 351 39.37 12.11 -3.08
N MET A 352 40.03 12.34 -4.21
CA MET A 352 41.34 12.97 -4.27
C MET A 352 41.33 14.42 -3.78
N GLU A 353 40.16 15.06 -3.74
CA GLU A 353 39.96 16.42 -3.23
C GLU A 353 39.60 16.44 -1.74
N GLY A 354 39.53 15.26 -1.10
CA GLY A 354 39.18 15.10 0.31
C GLY A 354 37.67 15.13 0.58
N LYS A 355 36.81 15.16 -0.44
CA LYS A 355 35.36 15.18 -0.31
C LYS A 355 34.83 13.76 -0.03
N PRO A 356 33.88 13.58 0.92
CA PRO A 356 33.31 12.27 1.21
C PRO A 356 32.58 11.70 -0.01
N ARG A 357 32.75 10.43 -0.31
CA ARG A 357 31.98 9.68 -1.30
C ARG A 357 30.64 9.24 -0.69
N ALA A 358 29.77 10.21 -0.51
CA ALA A 358 28.42 10.05 0.00
C ALA A 358 27.46 10.77 -0.94
N TYR A 359 26.38 10.12 -1.34
CA TYR A 359 25.47 10.60 -2.39
C TYR A 359 24.02 10.64 -1.93
N PRO A 360 23.17 11.55 -2.48
CA PRO A 360 23.54 12.63 -3.39
C PRO A 360 24.35 13.72 -2.69
N GLN A 361 25.30 14.34 -3.41
CA GLN A 361 26.09 15.47 -2.89
C GLN A 361 25.42 16.82 -3.13
N ASN A 362 24.63 16.91 -4.23
CA ASN A 362 23.96 18.14 -4.67
C ASN A 362 22.42 18.03 -4.55
N GLN A 363 21.92 17.17 -3.66
CA GLN A 363 20.49 16.91 -3.44
C GLN A 363 19.76 16.36 -4.69
N ASP A 364 20.50 15.82 -5.65
CA ASP A 364 19.96 15.24 -6.89
C ASP A 364 20.27 13.74 -7.00
N PRO A 365 19.44 12.86 -6.41
CA PRO A 365 19.65 11.43 -6.53
C PRO A 365 19.43 10.92 -7.97
N TYR A 366 18.70 11.64 -8.81
CA TYR A 366 18.38 11.22 -10.17
C TYR A 366 19.64 11.24 -11.06
N GLU A 367 20.40 12.32 -11.02
CA GLU A 367 21.65 12.42 -11.79
C GLU A 367 22.81 11.67 -11.12
N GLU A 368 22.94 11.81 -9.79
CA GLU A 368 24.12 11.33 -9.09
C GLU A 368 24.10 9.83 -8.81
N ILE A 369 22.90 9.21 -8.71
CA ILE A 369 22.75 7.79 -8.38
C ILE A 369 21.99 7.05 -9.49
N TYR A 370 20.78 7.47 -9.88
CA TYR A 370 19.90 6.65 -10.71
C TYR A 370 20.34 6.62 -12.18
N LYS A 371 20.81 7.74 -12.72
CA LYS A 371 21.36 7.82 -14.09
C LYS A 371 22.86 7.55 -14.17
N SER A 372 23.55 7.49 -13.03
CA SER A 372 24.97 7.23 -12.98
C SER A 372 25.29 5.82 -13.51
N THR A 373 26.30 5.73 -14.38
CA THR A 373 26.83 4.46 -14.87
C THR A 373 27.99 3.93 -14.02
N ALA A 374 28.38 4.70 -12.99
CA ALA A 374 29.37 4.25 -12.02
C ALA A 374 28.93 2.96 -11.34
N TRP A 375 29.90 2.20 -10.84
CA TRP A 375 29.63 0.91 -10.21
C TRP A 375 28.61 0.98 -9.05
N TYR A 376 28.45 2.11 -8.38
CA TYR A 376 27.48 2.35 -7.32
C TYR A 376 26.13 2.91 -7.84
N GLY A 377 26.03 3.21 -9.14
CA GLY A 377 24.78 3.68 -9.73
C GLY A 377 23.65 2.65 -9.64
N LEU A 378 22.42 3.07 -9.82
CA LEU A 378 21.25 2.19 -9.76
C LEU A 378 21.33 1.06 -10.80
N VAL A 379 21.75 1.40 -12.03
CA VAL A 379 22.10 0.45 -13.09
C VAL A 379 23.50 0.78 -13.60
N PRO A 380 24.56 0.13 -13.08
CA PRO A 380 25.93 0.34 -13.53
C PRO A 380 26.11 0.00 -15.01
N GLU A 381 27.26 0.42 -15.58
CA GLU A 381 27.56 0.19 -17.01
C GLU A 381 27.51 -1.30 -17.38
N GLN A 382 28.05 -2.18 -16.54
CA GLN A 382 28.07 -3.63 -16.78
C GLN A 382 26.67 -4.27 -16.77
N ASN A 383 25.66 -3.61 -16.20
CA ASN A 383 24.28 -4.10 -16.17
C ASN A 383 23.40 -3.50 -17.27
N THR A 384 23.97 -2.71 -18.21
CA THR A 384 23.21 -2.09 -19.31
C THR A 384 22.50 -3.13 -20.18
N GLN A 385 23.07 -4.30 -20.34
CA GLN A 385 22.48 -5.41 -21.10
C GLN A 385 21.13 -5.89 -20.59
N TYR A 386 20.82 -5.67 -19.30
CA TYR A 386 19.54 -6.06 -18.70
C TYR A 386 18.43 -5.01 -18.87
N LEU A 387 18.73 -3.83 -19.39
CA LEU A 387 17.73 -2.77 -19.59
C LEU A 387 16.75 -3.12 -20.71
N ASP A 388 17.24 -3.76 -21.75
CA ASP A 388 16.44 -4.28 -22.85
C ASP A 388 17.06 -5.59 -23.34
N MET A 389 16.33 -6.66 -23.21
CA MET A 389 16.72 -8.01 -23.62
C MET A 389 15.90 -8.48 -24.83
N SER A 390 15.21 -7.57 -25.52
CA SER A 390 14.61 -7.85 -26.83
C SER A 390 15.70 -8.11 -27.85
N ASP A 391 15.39 -8.91 -28.87
CA ASP A 391 16.37 -9.21 -29.95
C ASP A 391 16.53 -8.05 -30.94
N GLU A 392 15.88 -6.91 -30.68
CA GLU A 392 15.93 -5.71 -31.52
C GLU A 392 17.15 -4.85 -31.16
N THR A 393 18.27 -5.09 -31.82
CA THR A 393 19.45 -4.21 -31.75
C THR A 393 19.16 -2.88 -32.44
N SER A 394 18.82 -1.86 -31.69
CA SER A 394 18.75 -0.50 -32.22
C SER A 394 20.14 0.08 -32.38
N THR A 395 20.53 0.36 -33.62
CA THR A 395 21.78 1.08 -33.97
C THR A 395 21.65 2.61 -33.69
N ASN A 396 20.46 3.08 -33.36
CA ASN A 396 20.22 4.49 -33.08
C ASN A 396 20.50 4.81 -31.60
N THR A 397 21.45 5.70 -31.34
CA THR A 397 21.82 6.12 -29.97
C THR A 397 20.69 6.77 -29.21
N GLU A 398 19.73 7.44 -29.89
CA GLU A 398 18.55 8.05 -29.29
C GLU A 398 17.48 7.03 -28.86
N LYS A 399 17.60 5.77 -29.32
CA LYS A 399 16.76 4.65 -28.95
C LYS A 399 17.53 3.58 -28.18
N SER A 400 18.70 3.92 -27.65
CA SER A 400 19.47 2.94 -26.87
C SER A 400 18.73 2.62 -25.56
N PRO A 401 18.82 1.38 -25.05
CA PRO A 401 18.20 0.97 -23.80
C PRO A 401 18.56 1.88 -22.62
N ARG A 402 19.80 2.35 -22.58
CA ARG A 402 20.28 3.32 -21.58
C ARG A 402 19.60 4.67 -21.70
N HIS A 403 19.38 5.15 -22.92
CA HIS A 403 18.68 6.41 -23.15
C HIS A 403 17.21 6.32 -22.70
N GLU A 404 16.51 5.24 -23.04
CA GLU A 404 15.13 5.03 -22.59
C GLU A 404 15.02 4.87 -21.06
N PHE A 405 15.97 4.20 -20.43
CA PHE A 405 16.04 4.14 -18.98
C PHE A 405 16.22 5.54 -18.36
N ARG A 406 17.12 6.36 -18.91
CA ARG A 406 17.31 7.76 -18.43
C ARG A 406 16.02 8.57 -18.54
N LYS A 407 15.27 8.44 -19.65
CA LYS A 407 13.95 9.08 -19.78
C LYS A 407 12.95 8.63 -18.71
N ARG A 408 12.95 7.34 -18.35
CA ARG A 408 12.10 6.86 -17.24
C ARG A 408 12.49 7.51 -15.93
N ILE A 409 13.79 7.64 -15.64
CA ILE A 409 14.27 8.35 -14.46
C ILE A 409 13.90 9.84 -14.50
N ASP A 410 13.91 10.49 -15.66
CA ASP A 410 13.41 11.86 -15.81
C ASP A 410 11.92 11.95 -15.46
N ALA A 411 11.13 10.99 -15.91
CA ALA A 411 9.70 10.92 -15.58
C ALA A 411 9.47 10.69 -14.07
N VAL A 412 10.28 9.85 -13.43
CA VAL A 412 10.27 9.66 -11.96
C VAL A 412 10.60 10.98 -11.24
N ALA A 413 11.60 11.72 -11.69
CA ALA A 413 11.95 13.01 -11.12
C ALA A 413 10.80 14.04 -11.24
N VAL A 414 10.08 14.01 -12.37
CA VAL A 414 8.87 14.85 -12.55
C VAL A 414 7.77 14.40 -11.57
N PHE A 415 7.51 13.10 -11.48
CA PHE A 415 6.50 12.55 -10.57
C PHE A 415 6.76 12.94 -9.12
N HIS A 416 7.99 12.79 -8.63
CA HIS A 416 8.35 13.15 -7.25
C HIS A 416 8.23 14.66 -7.01
N ARG A 417 8.58 15.49 -7.99
CA ARG A 417 8.46 16.96 -7.88
C ARG A 417 7.00 17.42 -7.80
N GLU A 418 6.10 16.75 -8.50
CA GLU A 418 4.67 17.06 -8.49
C GLU A 418 3.95 16.48 -7.28
N LEU A 419 4.46 15.39 -6.70
CA LEU A 419 3.86 14.69 -5.57
C LEU A 419 4.75 14.75 -4.32
N THR A 420 5.00 15.97 -3.84
CA THR A 420 5.86 16.24 -2.67
C THR A 420 5.27 15.72 -1.36
N ALA A 421 6.07 15.68 -0.31
CA ALA A 421 5.61 15.31 1.05
C ALA A 421 4.49 16.22 1.60
N ALA A 422 4.24 17.37 0.98
CA ALA A 422 3.13 18.26 1.33
C ALA A 422 1.85 18.04 0.49
N SER A 423 1.89 17.14 -0.52
CA SER A 423 0.79 16.94 -1.47
C SER A 423 -0.13 15.81 -1.01
N TYR A 424 -1.13 16.12 -0.19
CA TYR A 424 -2.11 15.16 0.34
C TYR A 424 -3.54 15.68 0.25
N HIS A 425 -4.50 14.78 0.32
CA HIS A 425 -5.90 15.15 0.46
C HIS A 425 -6.12 15.85 1.81
N PRO A 426 -6.94 16.91 1.91
CA PRO A 426 -7.18 17.62 3.18
C PRO A 426 -7.66 16.72 4.32
N GLU A 427 -8.49 15.74 3.98
CA GLU A 427 -9.01 14.75 4.94
C GLU A 427 -8.17 13.48 4.89
N THR A 428 -6.91 13.59 5.35
CA THR A 428 -5.94 12.50 5.39
C THR A 428 -5.67 12.07 6.82
N TYR A 429 -5.66 10.76 7.01
CA TYR A 429 -5.23 10.04 8.21
C TYR A 429 -4.12 9.08 7.79
N ALA A 430 -3.11 8.86 8.64
CA ALA A 430 -2.02 7.98 8.28
C ALA A 430 -1.46 7.22 9.49
N HIS A 431 -0.95 6.01 9.25
CA HIS A 431 -0.16 5.27 10.24
C HIS A 431 1.12 4.74 9.61
N TYR A 432 2.17 4.61 10.41
CA TYR A 432 3.46 4.08 10.01
C TYR A 432 4.17 3.41 11.18
N ALA A 433 5.07 2.46 10.89
CA ALA A 433 5.90 1.87 11.92
C ALA A 433 7.19 2.68 12.14
N ALA A 434 7.65 2.67 13.39
CA ALA A 434 8.87 3.36 13.82
C ALA A 434 9.64 2.48 14.82
N ASP A 435 9.84 1.22 14.46
CA ASP A 435 10.57 0.23 15.25
C ASP A 435 12.07 0.43 15.07
N ASP A 436 12.75 0.88 16.10
CA ASP A 436 14.19 1.16 16.06
C ASP A 436 15.03 -0.13 15.91
N ASP A 437 14.49 -1.27 16.31
CA ASP A 437 15.15 -2.57 16.16
C ASP A 437 14.93 -3.20 14.76
N ARG A 438 14.07 -2.58 13.92
CA ARG A 438 13.73 -3.07 12.58
C ARG A 438 14.34 -2.16 11.52
N HIS A 439 15.54 -2.51 11.06
CA HIS A 439 16.23 -1.77 10.01
C HIS A 439 15.40 -1.72 8.74
N SER A 440 15.29 -0.54 8.13
CA SER A 440 14.39 -0.26 7.01
C SER A 440 15.10 0.44 5.85
N TRP A 441 16.36 0.13 5.64
CA TRP A 441 17.13 0.63 4.49
C TRP A 441 17.21 2.17 4.43
N ARG A 442 17.26 2.86 5.57
CA ARG A 442 17.37 4.33 5.58
C ARG A 442 18.61 4.82 4.85
N ASN A 443 19.74 4.18 5.09
CA ASN A 443 21.02 4.42 4.45
C ASN A 443 21.49 3.16 3.73
N MET A 444 22.14 3.35 2.58
CA MET A 444 22.80 2.30 1.82
C MET A 444 24.30 2.47 1.97
N ILE A 445 24.96 1.44 2.49
CA ILE A 445 26.40 1.47 2.75
C ILE A 445 27.07 0.38 1.94
N TRP A 446 27.93 0.82 1.01
CA TRP A 446 28.88 -0.06 0.33
C TRP A 446 30.14 -0.11 1.19
N GLN A 447 30.44 -1.26 1.76
CA GLN A 447 31.61 -1.44 2.63
C GLN A 447 32.54 -2.48 2.04
N GLY A 448 33.83 -2.15 1.91
CA GLY A 448 34.84 -3.07 1.40
C GLY A 448 36.22 -2.46 1.29
N ASP A 449 37.13 -3.15 0.60
CA ASP A 449 38.48 -2.65 0.32
C ASP A 449 38.39 -1.44 -0.67
N PRO A 450 38.96 -0.26 -0.34
CA PRO A 450 38.94 0.90 -1.20
C PRO A 450 39.62 0.70 -2.56
N THR A 451 40.59 -0.20 -2.66
CA THR A 451 41.33 -0.45 -3.91
C THR A 451 40.42 -0.89 -5.06
N PRO A 452 39.45 -1.80 -4.88
CA PRO A 452 38.46 -2.12 -5.91
C PRO A 452 37.50 -0.97 -6.20
N LEU A 453 37.27 -0.05 -5.25
CA LEU A 453 36.38 1.10 -5.42
C LEU A 453 36.99 2.20 -6.32
N GLU A 454 38.30 2.29 -6.36
CA GLU A 454 39.04 3.32 -7.09
C GLU A 454 39.37 2.91 -8.52
N ALA A 455 39.40 1.62 -8.82
CA ALA A 455 39.75 1.10 -10.14
C ALA A 455 38.50 0.94 -11.03
N PRO A 456 38.30 1.82 -12.02
CA PRO A 456 37.20 1.64 -12.99
C PRO A 456 37.33 0.29 -13.68
N GLY A 457 36.31 -0.53 -13.61
CA GLY A 457 36.21 -1.81 -14.31
C GLY A 457 36.84 -3.02 -13.60
N SER A 458 37.54 -2.88 -12.48
CA SER A 458 38.04 -4.02 -11.69
C SER A 458 37.08 -4.52 -10.62
N ALA A 459 36.09 -3.74 -10.31
CA ALA A 459 35.37 -3.91 -9.08
C ALA A 459 34.34 -5.01 -9.22
N LEU A 460 33.36 -5.04 -9.70
CA LEU A 460 32.29 -6.02 -9.62
C LEU A 460 32.10 -6.67 -10.99
N LYS A 461 32.89 -7.69 -11.30
CA LYS A 461 32.53 -8.53 -12.43
C LYS A 461 31.20 -9.16 -12.09
N ASP A 462 30.19 -8.81 -12.85
CA ASP A 462 29.00 -9.61 -12.93
C ASP A 462 29.44 -11.07 -13.21
N ASP A 463 29.08 -12.00 -12.36
CA ASP A 463 29.32 -13.42 -12.58
C ASP A 463 28.21 -14.04 -13.44
N GLU A 464 27.53 -13.20 -14.23
CA GLU A 464 26.34 -13.51 -15.03
C GLU A 464 25.09 -13.82 -14.18
N THR A 465 25.26 -13.94 -12.88
CA THR A 465 24.14 -14.12 -11.93
C THR A 465 23.74 -12.80 -11.25
N GLY A 466 24.59 -11.77 -11.37
CA GLY A 466 24.38 -10.46 -10.75
C GLY A 466 24.29 -10.46 -9.22
N SER A 467 24.60 -11.58 -8.56
CA SER A 467 24.46 -11.73 -7.12
C SER A 467 25.74 -11.33 -6.40
N TYR A 468 25.70 -10.20 -5.71
CA TYR A 468 26.82 -9.75 -4.88
C TYR A 468 27.10 -10.66 -3.69
N SER A 469 26.10 -11.35 -3.18
CA SER A 469 26.27 -12.31 -2.07
C SER A 469 27.10 -13.53 -2.47
N SER A 470 27.10 -13.96 -3.74
CA SER A 470 27.93 -15.07 -4.22
C SER A 470 29.40 -14.69 -4.32
N TRP A 471 29.72 -13.42 -4.51
CA TRP A 471 31.09 -12.91 -4.52
C TRP A 471 31.74 -13.02 -3.15
N PHE A 472 31.01 -12.65 -2.10
CA PHE A 472 31.47 -12.80 -0.72
C PHE A 472 31.83 -14.26 -0.38
N ARG A 473 31.00 -15.22 -0.81
CA ARG A 473 31.22 -16.65 -0.56
C ARG A 473 32.46 -17.22 -1.27
N ARG A 474 32.92 -16.59 -2.33
CA ARG A 474 34.08 -17.02 -3.14
C ARG A 474 35.39 -16.38 -2.67
N GLY A 475 35.40 -15.61 -1.59
CA GLY A 475 36.62 -15.00 -1.04
C GLY A 475 37.20 -13.88 -1.91
N LEU A 476 36.41 -13.32 -2.85
CA LEU A 476 36.80 -12.12 -3.57
C LEU A 476 36.60 -10.88 -2.70
N PRO A 477 37.38 -9.79 -2.90
CA PRO A 477 37.17 -8.55 -2.17
C PRO A 477 35.76 -8.05 -2.51
N ALA A 478 34.84 -8.33 -1.60
CA ALA A 478 33.44 -8.05 -1.81
C ALA A 478 33.11 -6.70 -1.22
N ILE A 479 32.58 -5.85 -2.07
CA ILE A 479 31.82 -4.70 -1.63
C ILE A 479 30.37 -5.18 -1.63
N VAL A 480 29.79 -5.25 -0.44
CA VAL A 480 28.40 -5.70 -0.27
C VAL A 480 27.62 -4.50 0.28
N PRO A 481 26.44 -4.19 -0.25
CA PRO A 481 25.56 -3.29 0.45
C PRO A 481 25.21 -3.93 1.78
N THR A 482 25.56 -3.28 2.87
CA THR A 482 25.19 -3.71 4.21
C THR A 482 24.11 -2.78 4.74
N LEU A 483 23.13 -3.36 5.42
CA LEU A 483 22.25 -2.59 6.29
C LEU A 483 23.10 -2.05 7.44
N GLU A 484 23.18 -0.76 7.56
CA GLU A 484 23.56 0.02 8.73
C GLU A 484 24.47 -0.64 9.81
N ASN A 485 25.67 -1.00 9.48
CA ASN A 485 26.73 -1.11 10.46
C ASN A 485 27.55 0.20 10.49
N TRP A 486 26.81 1.32 10.57
CA TRP A 486 27.44 2.61 10.68
C TRP A 486 28.08 2.75 12.05
N THR A 487 29.38 2.70 12.12
CA THR A 487 30.14 2.87 13.38
C THR A 487 30.45 4.34 13.68
N ASN A 488 30.14 5.25 12.78
CA ASN A 488 30.39 6.67 12.98
C ASN A 488 29.32 7.28 13.89
N LYS A 489 29.70 7.55 15.15
CA LYS A 489 28.84 8.13 16.20
C LYS A 489 28.41 9.58 15.93
N GLU A 490 28.90 10.22 14.88
CA GLU A 490 28.62 11.62 14.57
C GLU A 490 27.36 11.80 13.70
N GLU A 491 26.87 10.78 13.04
CA GLU A 491 25.57 10.86 12.38
C GLU A 491 24.46 10.34 13.29
N ASP A 492 23.43 11.13 13.41
CA ASP A 492 22.21 10.79 14.12
C ASP A 492 21.59 9.50 13.54
N GLN A 493 21.70 8.40 14.30
CA GLN A 493 21.09 7.12 13.96
C GLN A 493 19.60 7.08 14.28
N SER A 494 19.07 8.15 14.88
CA SER A 494 17.63 8.26 15.13
C SER A 494 16.86 8.22 13.81
N GLY A 495 15.86 7.34 13.71
CA GLY A 495 15.05 7.19 12.52
C GLY A 495 15.55 6.15 11.49
N SER A 496 16.56 5.34 11.82
CA SER A 496 17.00 4.21 10.99
C SER A 496 15.98 3.07 10.97
N GLY A 497 15.19 2.96 12.01
CA GLY A 497 14.11 2.01 12.12
C GLY A 497 12.93 2.28 11.18
N GLY A 498 11.95 1.42 11.22
CA GLY A 498 10.74 1.50 10.40
C GLY A 498 9.95 0.20 10.44
N ASP A 499 9.58 -0.33 9.28
CA ASP A 499 8.83 -1.58 9.13
C ASP A 499 9.59 -2.69 8.38
N GLY A 500 10.88 -2.52 8.16
CA GLY A 500 11.73 -3.43 7.39
C GLY A 500 11.83 -3.07 5.90
N THR A 501 11.01 -2.17 5.41
CA THR A 501 10.98 -1.72 4.00
C THR A 501 10.96 -0.20 3.89
N VAL A 502 10.08 0.45 4.65
CA VAL A 502 9.94 1.91 4.66
C VAL A 502 10.55 2.46 5.94
N PRO A 503 11.59 3.30 5.85
CA PRO A 503 12.18 3.92 7.03
C PRO A 503 11.25 4.96 7.65
N THR A 504 11.38 5.16 8.94
CA THR A 504 10.61 6.12 9.73
C THR A 504 10.56 7.51 9.08
N ASP A 505 11.69 8.00 8.55
CA ASP A 505 11.76 9.31 7.88
C ASP A 505 10.78 9.43 6.70
N SER A 506 10.66 8.36 5.90
CA SER A 506 9.72 8.33 4.79
C SER A 506 8.28 8.11 5.25
N GLY A 507 8.08 7.19 6.20
CA GLY A 507 6.77 6.93 6.79
C GLY A 507 6.11 8.17 7.39
N GLN A 508 6.88 8.99 8.11
CA GLN A 508 6.38 10.18 8.79
C GLN A 508 6.31 11.45 7.92
N ALA A 509 6.82 11.42 6.68
CA ALA A 509 6.97 12.63 5.86
C ALA A 509 5.63 13.33 5.54
N HIS A 510 4.52 12.60 5.56
CA HIS A 510 3.17 13.14 5.41
C HIS A 510 2.79 14.22 6.44
N LYS A 511 3.49 14.29 7.57
CA LYS A 511 3.27 15.34 8.59
C LYS A 511 3.50 16.74 8.04
N LYS A 512 4.34 16.89 7.00
CA LYS A 512 4.57 18.17 6.30
C LYS A 512 3.30 18.71 5.62
N ALA A 513 2.32 17.86 5.34
CA ALA A 513 1.05 18.23 4.72
C ALA A 513 0.00 18.76 5.71
N GLY A 514 0.23 18.70 7.01
CA GLY A 514 -0.76 19.10 8.01
C GLY A 514 -2.01 18.21 7.99
N ILE A 515 -1.83 16.90 7.91
CA ILE A 515 -2.92 15.91 7.89
C ILE A 515 -3.68 15.87 9.21
N LYS A 516 -4.85 15.22 9.24
CA LYS A 516 -5.78 15.19 10.40
C LYS A 516 -5.26 14.38 11.58
N ALA A 517 -4.59 13.24 11.33
CA ALA A 517 -3.95 12.43 12.34
C ALA A 517 -2.80 11.61 11.76
N SER A 518 -1.74 11.44 12.54
CA SER A 518 -0.59 10.64 12.24
C SER A 518 -0.31 9.69 13.41
N PHE A 519 -0.32 8.38 13.14
CA PHE A 519 -0.10 7.36 14.15
C PHE A 519 1.28 6.74 13.96
N ARG A 520 2.18 7.08 14.88
CA ARG A 520 3.53 6.50 14.98
C ARG A 520 3.46 5.24 15.84
N GLN A 521 3.78 4.09 15.29
CA GLN A 521 3.62 2.79 15.93
C GLN A 521 4.96 2.06 16.07
N GLY A 522 5.25 1.51 17.27
CA GLY A 522 6.51 0.84 17.58
C GLY A 522 7.60 1.74 18.14
N SER A 523 7.28 2.92 18.68
CA SER A 523 8.23 3.79 19.38
C SER A 523 8.02 3.78 20.89
N LYS A 524 9.11 3.99 21.65
CA LYS A 524 9.03 4.12 23.10
C LYS A 524 8.13 5.29 23.52
N GLY A 525 7.24 5.04 24.47
CA GLY A 525 6.68 6.06 25.33
C GLY A 525 5.31 6.62 25.00
N ALA A 526 4.56 6.08 24.04
CA ALA A 526 3.21 6.59 23.76
C ALA A 526 2.15 5.51 23.94
N GLY A 527 1.39 5.60 25.06
CA GLY A 527 0.13 4.93 25.26
C GLY A 527 0.16 3.42 25.57
N GLN A 528 -1.01 2.94 25.99
CA GLN A 528 -1.21 1.56 26.48
C GLN A 528 -0.92 0.48 25.43
N TYR A 529 -1.13 0.78 24.16
CA TYR A 529 -0.95 -0.16 23.05
C TYR A 529 0.31 0.13 22.23
N ASN A 530 1.03 1.21 22.52
CA ASN A 530 2.24 1.54 21.82
C ASN A 530 3.42 0.82 22.49
N THR A 531 3.77 -0.32 21.93
CA THR A 531 4.94 -1.10 22.34
C THR A 531 6.17 -0.63 21.60
N GLU A 532 7.35 -0.91 22.13
CA GLU A 532 8.63 -0.63 21.48
C GLU A 532 8.77 -1.37 20.13
N LYS A 533 8.00 -2.45 19.93
CA LYS A 533 8.00 -3.25 18.71
C LYS A 533 6.99 -2.71 17.72
N GLY A 534 7.45 -2.46 16.51
CA GLY A 534 6.62 -2.24 15.34
C GLY A 534 6.11 -3.54 14.73
N TYR A 535 5.80 -3.46 13.47
CA TYR A 535 5.36 -4.58 12.64
C TYR A 535 6.16 -4.60 11.33
N GLU A 536 6.13 -5.72 10.65
CA GLU A 536 6.71 -5.89 9.33
C GLU A 536 5.79 -5.24 8.27
N HIS A 537 6.38 -4.68 7.22
CA HIS A 537 5.70 -3.86 6.21
C HIS A 537 4.46 -4.51 5.62
N GLN A 538 4.60 -5.73 5.09
CA GLN A 538 3.50 -6.47 4.46
C GLN A 538 2.42 -6.90 5.45
N GLU A 539 2.81 -7.14 6.71
CA GLU A 539 1.96 -7.59 7.80
C GLU A 539 1.32 -6.44 8.61
N SER A 540 1.54 -5.20 8.19
CA SER A 540 1.12 -4.01 8.94
C SER A 540 -0.36 -4.04 9.32
N TYR A 541 -1.24 -4.44 8.42
CA TYR A 541 -2.68 -4.52 8.69
C TYR A 541 -3.11 -5.76 9.48
N ASN A 542 -2.20 -6.65 9.88
CA ASN A 542 -2.44 -7.66 10.90
C ASN A 542 -2.23 -7.12 12.33
N ASP A 543 -1.61 -5.94 12.48
CA ASP A 543 -1.44 -5.27 13.77
C ASP A 543 -2.72 -4.51 14.17
N LYS A 544 -3.14 -4.73 15.42
CA LYS A 544 -4.37 -4.11 15.97
C LYS A 544 -4.33 -2.59 15.97
N ARG A 545 -3.14 -1.99 16.11
CA ARG A 545 -2.97 -0.52 16.13
C ARG A 545 -3.22 0.06 14.74
N ALA A 546 -2.69 -0.59 13.71
CA ALA A 546 -2.92 -0.21 12.32
C ALA A 546 -4.39 -0.40 11.92
N GLN A 547 -5.00 -1.52 12.33
CA GLN A 547 -6.43 -1.78 12.12
C GLN A 547 -7.29 -0.71 12.79
N TRP A 548 -6.98 -0.36 14.05
CA TRP A 548 -7.71 0.67 14.78
C TRP A 548 -7.54 2.04 14.10
N ALA A 549 -6.32 2.44 13.76
CA ALA A 549 -6.06 3.71 13.09
C ALA A 549 -6.82 3.84 11.76
N ALA A 550 -6.91 2.74 10.99
CA ALA A 550 -7.68 2.72 9.75
C ALA A 550 -9.18 2.88 10.00
N LEU A 551 -9.75 2.12 10.93
CA LEU A 551 -11.17 2.22 11.27
C LEU A 551 -11.52 3.60 11.85
N TYR A 552 -10.66 4.14 12.71
CA TYR A 552 -10.79 5.50 13.25
C TYR A 552 -10.86 6.54 12.12
N GLY A 553 -9.90 6.50 11.18
CA GLY A 553 -9.88 7.41 10.04
C GLY A 553 -11.15 7.30 9.18
N VAL A 554 -11.59 6.08 8.89
CA VAL A 554 -12.83 5.85 8.12
C VAL A 554 -14.05 6.46 8.81
N ILE A 555 -14.21 6.28 10.13
CA ILE A 555 -15.33 6.87 10.88
C ILE A 555 -15.27 8.40 10.88
N LYS A 556 -14.08 8.99 11.11
CA LYS A 556 -13.91 10.46 11.08
C LYS A 556 -14.22 11.04 9.71
N ILE A 557 -13.76 10.39 8.64
CA ILE A 557 -14.05 10.81 7.27
C ILE A 557 -15.53 10.67 6.94
N ALA A 558 -16.19 9.62 7.41
CA ALA A 558 -17.61 9.39 7.17
C ALA A 558 -18.52 10.50 7.74
N GLN A 559 -18.05 11.27 8.75
CA GLN A 559 -18.79 12.44 9.26
C GLN A 559 -18.98 13.55 8.20
N LEU A 560 -18.18 13.50 7.11
CA LEU A 560 -18.22 14.48 6.03
C LEU A 560 -19.18 14.09 4.90
N ALA A 561 -19.83 12.92 5.01
CA ALA A 561 -20.81 12.50 4.01
C ALA A 561 -22.05 13.39 4.08
N ASP A 562 -22.43 13.95 2.96
CA ASP A 562 -23.54 14.90 2.79
C ASP A 562 -24.76 14.30 2.09
N TRP A 563 -24.70 13.02 1.68
CA TRP A 563 -25.85 12.26 1.19
C TRP A 563 -26.43 11.44 2.34
N HIS A 564 -27.65 11.78 2.72
CA HIS A 564 -28.33 11.09 3.82
C HIS A 564 -29.32 10.06 3.25
N PRO A 565 -29.55 8.94 3.96
CA PRO A 565 -30.75 8.16 3.74
C PRO A 565 -31.93 9.12 3.91
N ASP A 566 -32.91 9.04 3.02
CA ASP A 566 -34.08 9.90 3.12
C ASP A 566 -34.65 9.90 4.54
N ASP A 567 -34.51 10.99 5.27
CA ASP A 567 -35.22 11.26 6.52
C ASP A 567 -36.76 11.37 6.28
N LYS A 568 -37.21 11.24 5.04
CA LYS A 568 -38.61 11.24 4.64
C LYS A 568 -39.36 9.94 4.95
N GLY A 569 -38.65 8.91 5.40
CA GLY A 569 -39.23 7.78 6.12
C GLY A 569 -39.41 8.14 7.58
N GLY A 570 -39.85 9.34 7.84
CA GLY A 570 -40.13 9.80 9.14
C GLY A 570 -41.24 8.97 9.79
N LEU A 571 -40.96 8.55 11.00
CA LEU A 571 -41.93 8.20 12.06
C LEU A 571 -42.85 7.05 11.74
#